data_e532404fa6d721941d4e357ec3610110
#
_entry.id   e532404fa6d721941d4e357ec3610110
#
_cell.length_a   1.000
_cell.length_b   1.000
_cell.length_c   1.000
_cell.angle_alpha   90.00
_cell.angle_beta   90.00
_cell.angle_gamma   90.00
#
_symmetry.space_group_name_H-M   'P 1'
#
loop_
_entity.id
_entity.type
_entity.pdbx_description
1 polymer ?
#
loop_
_entity_poly.entity_id
_entity_poly.type
_entity_poly.pdbx_seq_one_letter_code
_entity_poly.pdbx_strand_id
1 'polypeptide(L)'
;MTHQKNTKVLVVDDHARSRELFCKVLTSAGYAVRAASDGLNAIRHMEETRFDVVLTDISMPQMDGLELLTEIRDRWPDSRVVLHSNRLTQEVARLARLEGAYACLSKSYDTAQLLKTIASASSTP
;
A
#
# COMPACT_ATOMS: atom_id res chain seq x y z
N MET A 1 1.83 -19.59 -12.90
CA MET A 1 2.45 -18.40 -13.41
C MET A 1 2.95 -17.53 -12.33
N THR A 2 3.99 -16.92 -12.61
CA THR A 2 4.71 -16.23 -11.58
C THR A 2 4.79 -14.73 -11.86
N HIS A 3 3.63 -14.14 -12.08
CA HIS A 3 3.57 -12.71 -12.33
C HIS A 3 4.14 -11.90 -11.20
N GLN A 4 4.06 -12.44 -9.98
CA GLN A 4 4.52 -11.74 -8.79
C GLN A 4 6.02 -11.65 -8.69
N LYS A 5 6.73 -12.43 -9.47
CA LYS A 5 8.17 -12.49 -9.39
C LYS A 5 8.85 -11.14 -9.47
N ASN A 6 8.35 -10.27 -10.34
CA ASN A 6 8.93 -8.95 -10.54
C ASN A 6 8.04 -7.85 -10.01
N THR A 7 6.97 -8.20 -9.33
CA THR A 7 6.05 -7.20 -8.78
C THR A 7 6.70 -6.53 -7.58
N LYS A 8 6.75 -5.21 -7.64
CA LYS A 8 7.35 -4.40 -6.59
C LYS A 8 6.28 -3.76 -5.73
N VAL A 9 6.39 -3.98 -4.43
CA VAL A 9 5.44 -3.45 -3.45
C VAL A 9 6.18 -2.55 -2.47
N LEU A 10 5.63 -1.35 -2.25
CA LEU A 10 6.15 -0.44 -1.26
C LEU A 10 5.22 -0.51 -0.04
N VAL A 11 5.78 -0.80 1.13
CA VAL A 11 5.03 -0.85 2.38
C VAL A 11 5.31 0.41 3.16
N VAL A 12 4.26 1.19 3.45
CA VAL A 12 4.40 2.45 4.16
C VAL A 12 3.66 2.36 5.48
N ASP A 13 4.37 2.47 6.59
CA ASP A 13 3.78 2.32 7.91
C ASP A 13 4.73 2.95 8.92
N ASP A 14 4.22 3.83 9.77
CA ASP A 14 5.06 4.50 10.77
C ASP A 14 5.32 3.62 12.00
N HIS A 15 4.64 2.49 12.12
CA HIS A 15 4.87 1.53 13.18
C HIS A 15 5.83 0.45 12.71
N ALA A 16 7.02 0.40 13.30
CA ALA A 16 8.06 -0.53 12.87
C ALA A 16 7.60 -1.98 12.87
N ARG A 17 6.86 -2.37 13.90
CA ARG A 17 6.41 -3.75 14.03
C ARG A 17 5.46 -4.15 12.90
N SER A 18 4.47 -3.30 12.61
CA SER A 18 3.54 -3.55 11.52
C SER A 18 4.25 -3.58 10.18
N ARG A 19 5.15 -2.63 10.00
CA ARG A 19 5.93 -2.51 8.76
C ARG A 19 6.73 -3.78 8.49
N GLU A 20 7.41 -4.27 9.53
CA GLU A 20 8.23 -5.48 9.41
C GLU A 20 7.37 -6.70 9.09
N LEU A 21 6.21 -6.79 9.73
CA LEU A 21 5.31 -7.92 9.52
C LEU A 21 4.80 -7.94 8.08
N PHE A 22 4.33 -6.80 7.58
CA PHE A 22 3.86 -6.72 6.19
C PHE A 22 4.97 -7.08 5.21
N CYS A 23 6.18 -6.56 5.45
CA CYS A 23 7.31 -6.86 4.57
C CYS A 23 7.62 -8.35 4.55
N LYS A 24 7.58 -8.97 5.72
CA LYS A 24 7.86 -10.40 5.83
C LYS A 24 6.81 -11.23 5.08
N VAL A 25 5.55 -10.91 5.28
CA VAL A 25 4.46 -11.64 4.63
C VAL A 25 4.55 -11.51 3.11
N LEU A 26 4.77 -10.30 2.62
CA LEU A 26 4.81 -10.06 1.18
C LEU A 26 6.06 -10.62 0.53
N THR A 27 7.19 -10.53 1.21
CA THR A 27 8.43 -11.13 0.70
C THR A 27 8.30 -12.64 0.60
N SER A 28 7.67 -13.25 1.61
CA SER A 28 7.45 -14.70 1.59
C SER A 28 6.53 -15.11 0.45
N ALA A 29 5.66 -14.22 0.01
CA ALA A 29 4.75 -14.49 -1.10
C ALA A 29 5.38 -14.26 -2.47
N GLY A 30 6.64 -13.82 -2.52
CA GLY A 30 7.36 -13.67 -3.78
C GLY A 30 7.48 -12.26 -4.32
N TYR A 31 7.02 -11.26 -3.58
CA TYR A 31 7.11 -9.88 -4.03
C TYR A 31 8.48 -9.28 -3.72
N ALA A 32 8.88 -8.32 -4.54
CA ALA A 32 10.04 -7.50 -4.24
C ALA A 32 9.54 -6.31 -3.40
N VAL A 33 9.95 -6.26 -2.13
CA VAL A 33 9.36 -5.35 -1.16
C VAL A 33 10.37 -4.31 -0.70
N ARG A 34 9.92 -3.06 -0.62
CA ARG A 34 10.64 -1.99 0.05
C ARG A 34 9.77 -1.42 1.14
N ALA A 35 10.40 -0.85 2.15
CA ALA A 35 9.68 -0.28 3.29
C ALA A 35 9.96 1.19 3.43
N ALA A 36 8.93 1.96 3.78
CA ALA A 36 9.05 3.37 4.08
C ALA A 36 8.37 3.64 5.42
N SER A 37 8.94 4.53 6.21
CA SER A 37 8.45 4.80 7.56
C SER A 37 7.40 5.90 7.62
N ASP A 38 7.22 6.67 6.57
CA ASP A 38 6.22 7.73 6.49
C ASP A 38 5.97 8.11 5.04
N GLY A 39 5.04 9.03 4.83
CA GLY A 39 4.66 9.44 3.48
C GLY A 39 5.77 10.12 2.70
N LEU A 40 6.56 10.96 3.35
CA LEU A 40 7.66 11.65 2.67
C LEU A 40 8.74 10.66 2.25
N ASN A 41 9.03 9.69 3.09
CA ASN A 41 9.97 8.63 2.78
C ASN A 41 9.45 7.78 1.61
N ALA A 42 8.14 7.53 1.59
CA ALA A 42 7.52 6.80 0.49
C ALA A 42 7.68 7.53 -0.84
N ILE A 43 7.45 8.84 -0.85
CA ILE A 43 7.61 9.64 -2.06
C ILE A 43 9.04 9.53 -2.57
N ARG A 44 9.99 9.58 -1.68
CA ARG A 44 11.40 9.46 -2.04
C ARG A 44 11.71 8.14 -2.73
N HIS A 45 11.17 7.05 -2.17
CA HIS A 45 11.33 5.73 -2.79
C HIS A 45 10.70 5.69 -4.18
N MET A 46 9.55 6.31 -4.34
CA MET A 46 8.84 6.30 -5.61
C MET A 46 9.52 7.16 -6.67
N GLU A 47 10.27 8.15 -6.23
CA GLU A 47 11.06 8.95 -7.17
C GLU A 47 12.26 8.18 -7.71
N GLU A 48 12.71 7.16 -6.99
CA GLU A 48 13.87 6.37 -7.38
C GLU A 48 13.48 5.10 -8.12
N THR A 49 12.32 4.53 -7.81
CA THR A 49 11.95 3.21 -8.30
C THR A 49 10.45 3.17 -8.56
N ARG A 50 10.06 2.50 -9.63
CA ARG A 50 8.64 2.29 -9.89
C ARG A 50 8.11 1.15 -9.03
N PHE A 51 6.96 1.36 -8.42
CA PHE A 51 6.26 0.33 -7.64
C PHE A 51 4.92 0.01 -8.28
N ASP A 52 4.58 -1.26 -8.32
CA ASP A 52 3.29 -1.69 -8.87
C ASP A 52 2.17 -1.47 -7.88
N VAL A 53 2.46 -1.69 -6.61
CA VAL A 53 1.47 -1.55 -5.53
C VAL A 53 2.11 -0.82 -4.36
N VAL A 54 1.35 0.08 -3.74
CA VAL A 54 1.75 0.75 -2.51
C VAL A 54 0.74 0.38 -1.44
N LEU A 55 1.20 -0.26 -0.38
CA LEU A 55 0.37 -0.61 0.77
C LEU A 55 0.69 0.37 1.88
N THR A 56 -0.26 1.21 2.26
CA THR A 56 0.00 2.26 3.24
C THR A 56 -1.05 2.32 4.32
N ASP A 57 -0.59 2.63 5.53
CA ASP A 57 -1.47 2.98 6.64
C ASP A 57 -2.12 4.33 6.33
N ILE A 58 -3.35 4.52 6.79
CA ILE A 58 -4.02 5.81 6.65
C ILE A 58 -3.50 6.79 7.70
N SER A 59 -3.37 6.32 8.94
CA SER A 59 -2.97 7.20 10.06
C SER A 59 -1.47 7.25 10.21
N MET A 60 -0.88 8.34 9.76
CA MET A 60 0.56 8.56 9.89
C MET A 60 0.79 10.04 10.18
N PRO A 61 1.87 10.38 10.89
CA PRO A 61 2.17 11.79 11.17
C PRO A 61 2.59 12.52 9.90
N GLN A 62 2.40 13.81 9.89
CA GLN A 62 2.78 14.72 8.79
C GLN A 62 1.97 14.51 7.53
N MET A 63 2.23 13.46 6.79
CA MET A 63 1.47 13.13 5.58
C MET A 63 0.74 11.82 5.83
N ASP A 64 -0.58 11.86 5.96
CA ASP A 64 -1.36 10.64 6.18
C ASP A 64 -1.55 9.86 4.87
N GLY A 65 -2.15 8.68 4.98
CA GLY A 65 -2.32 7.81 3.83
C GLY A 65 -3.20 8.38 2.74
N LEU A 66 -4.18 9.21 3.09
CA LEU A 66 -5.04 9.83 2.07
C LEU A 66 -4.29 10.90 1.31
N GLU A 67 -3.46 11.67 1.99
CA GLU A 67 -2.61 12.66 1.33
C GLU A 67 -1.59 11.98 0.43
N LEU A 68 -1.02 10.90 0.90
CA LEU A 68 -0.08 10.11 0.11
C LEU A 68 -0.76 9.53 -1.12
N LEU A 69 -1.97 9.03 -0.96
CA LEU A 69 -2.76 8.51 -2.07
C LEU A 69 -2.95 9.57 -3.16
N THR A 70 -3.33 10.79 -2.76
CA THR A 70 -3.54 11.87 -3.71
C THR A 70 -2.25 12.17 -4.48
N GLU A 71 -1.13 12.21 -3.77
CA GLU A 71 0.16 12.48 -4.40
C GLU A 71 0.53 11.37 -5.39
N ILE A 72 0.34 10.11 -5.00
CA ILE A 72 0.67 8.99 -5.87
C ILE A 72 -0.22 8.97 -7.11
N ARG A 73 -1.51 9.20 -6.94
CA ARG A 73 -2.42 9.21 -8.08
C ARG A 73 -2.07 10.30 -9.08
N ASP A 74 -1.57 11.41 -8.59
CA ASP A 74 -1.19 12.53 -9.44
C ASP A 74 0.11 12.25 -10.20
N ARG A 75 1.11 11.72 -9.51
CA ARG A 75 2.47 11.57 -10.06
C ARG A 75 2.74 10.19 -10.67
N TRP A 76 2.14 9.15 -10.10
CA TRP A 76 2.39 7.77 -10.54
C TRP A 76 1.05 7.04 -10.70
N PRO A 77 0.24 7.44 -11.70
CA PRO A 77 -1.11 6.88 -11.83
C PRO A 77 -1.17 5.38 -12.11
N ASP A 78 -0.06 4.78 -12.54
CA ASP A 78 -0.02 3.35 -12.79
C ASP A 78 0.22 2.53 -11.52
N SER A 79 0.62 3.18 -10.43
CA SER A 79 0.81 2.48 -9.17
C SER A 79 -0.53 2.35 -8.45
N ARG A 80 -0.86 1.15 -8.01
CA ARG A 80 -2.11 0.91 -7.30
C ARG A 80 -1.88 1.11 -5.81
N VAL A 81 -2.79 1.81 -5.15
CA VAL A 81 -2.67 2.10 -3.72
C VAL A 81 -3.70 1.29 -2.94
N VAL A 82 -3.23 0.54 -1.97
CA VAL A 82 -4.07 -0.20 -1.03
C VAL A 82 -3.87 0.41 0.34
N LEU A 83 -4.97 0.85 0.95
CA LEU A 83 -4.93 1.49 2.26
C LEU A 83 -5.34 0.49 3.33
N HIS A 84 -4.77 0.63 4.52
CA HIS A 84 -5.24 -0.14 5.66
C HIS A 84 -5.34 0.76 6.88
N SER A 85 -6.21 0.40 7.82
CA SER A 85 -6.41 1.22 9.00
C SER A 85 -7.03 0.41 10.13
N ASN A 86 -6.66 0.75 11.35
CA ASN A 86 -7.30 0.24 12.57
C ASN A 86 -8.73 0.72 12.70
N ARG A 87 -9.02 1.88 12.16
CA ARG A 87 -10.30 2.56 12.36
C ARG A 87 -10.93 2.92 11.03
N LEU A 88 -11.02 1.94 10.16
CA LEU A 88 -11.63 2.17 8.87
C LEU A 88 -13.14 2.31 9.05
N THR A 89 -13.69 3.46 8.67
CA THR A 89 -15.12 3.68 8.65
C THR A 89 -15.60 3.61 7.21
N GLN A 90 -16.90 3.44 7.03
CA GLN A 90 -17.47 3.44 5.68
C GLN A 90 -17.23 4.77 4.98
N GLU A 91 -17.28 5.85 5.73
CA GLU A 91 -17.06 7.17 5.18
C GLU A 91 -15.64 7.35 4.66
N VAL A 92 -14.66 6.92 5.44
CA VAL A 92 -13.26 7.01 5.05
C VAL A 92 -12.98 6.10 3.86
N ALA A 93 -13.53 4.89 3.88
CA ALA A 93 -13.35 3.96 2.76
C ALA A 93 -13.92 4.52 1.47
N ARG A 94 -15.09 5.17 1.56
CA ARG A 94 -15.71 5.77 0.38
C ARG A 94 -14.88 6.93 -0.14
N LEU A 95 -14.38 7.77 0.77
CA LEU A 95 -13.53 8.89 0.39
C LEU A 95 -12.26 8.40 -0.30
N ALA A 96 -11.65 7.38 0.25
CA ALA A 96 -10.44 6.80 -0.33
C ALA A 96 -10.68 6.27 -1.73
N ARG A 97 -11.81 5.62 -1.95
CA ARG A 97 -12.17 5.13 -3.28
C ARG A 97 -12.34 6.26 -4.26
N LEU A 98 -13.02 7.33 -3.84
CA LEU A 98 -13.20 8.50 -4.67
C LEU A 98 -11.87 9.13 -5.05
N GLU A 99 -10.88 9.04 -4.16
CA GLU A 99 -9.55 9.56 -4.42
C GLU A 99 -8.69 8.60 -5.25
N GLY A 100 -9.20 7.42 -5.56
CA GLY A 100 -8.52 6.51 -6.45
C GLY A 100 -7.81 5.34 -5.82
N ALA A 101 -8.09 5.03 -4.54
CA ALA A 101 -7.52 3.85 -3.90
C ALA A 101 -8.06 2.59 -4.57
N TYR A 102 -7.18 1.63 -4.78
CA TYR A 102 -7.59 0.35 -5.33
C TYR A 102 -8.45 -0.42 -4.32
N ALA A 103 -8.06 -0.38 -3.05
CA ALA A 103 -8.78 -1.08 -1.99
C ALA A 103 -8.45 -0.48 -0.64
N CYS A 104 -9.34 -0.73 0.32
CA CYS A 104 -9.12 -0.37 1.72
C CYS A 104 -9.34 -1.62 2.56
N LEU A 105 -8.41 -1.90 3.45
CA LEU A 105 -8.48 -3.05 4.34
C LEU A 105 -8.60 -2.56 5.78
N SER A 106 -9.52 -3.15 6.53
CA SER A 106 -9.61 -2.87 7.96
C SER A 106 -8.57 -3.72 8.69
N LYS A 107 -8.31 -3.39 9.92
CA LYS A 107 -7.32 -4.15 10.70
C LYS A 107 -7.76 -5.55 11.06
N SER A 108 -9.02 -5.87 10.83
CA SER A 108 -9.51 -7.22 11.08
C SER A 108 -9.25 -8.16 9.92
N TYR A 109 -8.60 -7.68 8.86
CA TYR A 109 -8.27 -8.56 7.74
C TYR A 109 -7.26 -9.62 8.17
N ASP A 110 -7.27 -10.75 7.46
CA ASP A 110 -6.27 -11.78 7.70
C ASP A 110 -5.22 -11.76 6.59
N THR A 111 -4.18 -12.56 6.76
CA THR A 111 -3.08 -12.64 5.81
C THR A 111 -3.56 -13.05 4.43
N ALA A 112 -4.50 -13.99 4.36
CA ALA A 112 -5.01 -14.45 3.07
C ALA A 112 -5.71 -13.32 2.32
N GLN A 113 -6.48 -12.51 3.03
CA GLN A 113 -7.17 -11.38 2.43
C GLN A 113 -6.18 -10.34 1.92
N LEU A 114 -5.14 -10.06 2.70
CA LEU A 114 -4.11 -9.14 2.30
C LEU A 114 -3.42 -9.61 1.01
N LEU A 115 -3.00 -10.86 0.98
CA LEU A 115 -2.29 -11.39 -0.18
C LEU A 115 -3.18 -11.41 -1.41
N LYS A 116 -4.46 -11.73 -1.24
CA LYS A 116 -5.41 -11.73 -2.34
C LYS A 116 -5.58 -10.31 -2.90
N THR A 117 -5.67 -9.33 -2.03
CA THR A 117 -5.85 -7.94 -2.45
C THR A 117 -4.61 -7.44 -3.21
N ILE A 118 -3.42 -7.74 -2.69
CA ILE A 118 -2.18 -7.31 -3.34
C ILE A 118 -2.03 -8.00 -4.70
N ALA A 119 -2.35 -9.29 -4.77
CA ALA A 119 -2.27 -10.02 -6.05
C ALA A 119 -3.22 -9.43 -7.07
N SER A 120 -4.42 -9.10 -6.65
CA SER A 120 -5.42 -8.49 -7.52
C SER A 120 -4.97 -7.12 -8.01
N ALA A 121 -4.41 -6.31 -7.12
CA ALA A 121 -3.93 -4.97 -7.46
C ALA A 121 -2.77 -5.04 -8.46
N SER A 122 -1.88 -6.01 -8.28
CA SER A 122 -0.69 -6.11 -9.12
C SER A 122 -0.99 -6.68 -10.51
N SER A 123 -2.09 -7.40 -10.67
CA SER A 123 -2.44 -7.96 -11.97
C SER A 123 -3.46 -7.12 -12.74
N THR A 124 -3.91 -6.02 -12.17
CA THR A 124 -4.83 -5.12 -12.87
C THR A 124 -4.05 -4.26 -13.86
N PRO A 125 -4.48 -4.24 -15.13
CA PRO A 125 -3.80 -3.43 -16.14
C PRO A 125 -3.89 -1.95 -15.87
#